data_dbb4a6c5edfc9658d1acf208ed0311f2
#
_entry.id   dbb4a6c5edfc9658d1acf208ed0311f2
#
_cell.length_a   1.000
_cell.length_b   1.000
_cell.length_c   1.000
_cell.angle_alpha   90.00
_cell.angle_beta   90.00
_cell.angle_gamma   90.00
#
_symmetry.space_group_name_H-M   'P 1'
#
loop_
_entity.id
_entity.type
_entity.pdbx_description
1 polymer ?
#
loop_
_entity_poly.entity_id
_entity_poly.type
_entity_poly.pdbx_seq_one_letter_code
_entity_poly.pdbx_strand_id
1 'polypeptide(L)'
;WAGLFQDYNTAENPLDPIFMSQAAVRGLIDALSDPHTSYITPERYGLKELDFTGAYQGIGAEVHNQRGRFILSPMPNSPAEEAGIRPGDLLIAVDGVSVEGWSTIEVVQTIRGKQGTEVLLGVIHLGQDKVELVSINRGEIDLTSVFWNMTSDKYAYLNLRYFYSNSDESLIETIEEISQLGARGIILDLRDNPGGLLTTVVTIASQFLGDGVVVYEVDGHGDRKNWDVESNGVAKNIPMVVLVNQFSASASEVLSGALQDHERALVVGTTTYGKGSVSRL
;
A
#
# COMPACT_ATOMS: atom_id res chain seq x y z
N TRP A 1 -33.52 -17.96 2.75
CA TRP A 1 -32.41 -18.07 3.68
C TRP A 1 -32.76 -19.00 4.84
N ALA A 2 -33.84 -18.69 5.59
CA ALA A 2 -34.29 -19.53 6.72
C ALA A 2 -34.59 -20.97 6.31
N GLY A 3 -35.20 -21.22 5.15
CA GLY A 3 -35.47 -22.58 4.63
C GLY A 3 -34.22 -23.38 4.31
N LEU A 4 -33.20 -22.75 3.69
CA LEU A 4 -31.90 -23.40 3.47
C LEU A 4 -31.23 -23.83 4.77
N PHE A 5 -31.28 -22.98 5.80
CA PHE A 5 -30.74 -23.31 7.12
C PHE A 5 -31.49 -24.49 7.77
N GLN A 6 -32.82 -24.48 7.61
CA GLN A 6 -33.66 -25.50 8.22
C GLN A 6 -33.48 -26.88 7.58
N ASP A 7 -33.26 -26.92 6.25
CA ASP A 7 -33.21 -28.17 5.47
C ASP A 7 -31.78 -28.75 5.40
N TYR A 8 -30.73 -27.91 5.46
CA TYR A 8 -29.36 -28.34 5.21
C TYR A 8 -28.43 -28.23 6.43
N ASN A 9 -28.82 -27.56 7.50
CA ASN A 9 -28.01 -27.45 8.71
C ASN A 9 -28.22 -28.70 9.58
N THR A 10 -27.32 -29.65 9.52
CA THR A 10 -27.35 -30.88 10.31
C THR A 10 -26.20 -30.95 11.30
N ALA A 11 -26.29 -31.83 12.32
CA ALA A 11 -25.21 -32.02 13.28
C ALA A 11 -23.93 -32.61 12.62
N GLU A 12 -24.09 -33.34 11.49
CA GLU A 12 -22.97 -33.90 10.72
C GLU A 12 -22.37 -32.89 9.72
N ASN A 13 -23.13 -31.86 9.33
CA ASN A 13 -22.70 -30.84 8.41
C ASN A 13 -23.27 -29.47 8.85
N PRO A 14 -22.70 -28.87 9.91
CA PRO A 14 -23.16 -27.60 10.42
C PRO A 14 -22.87 -26.47 9.40
N LEU A 15 -23.89 -25.71 9.04
CA LEU A 15 -23.74 -24.54 8.18
C LEU A 15 -23.24 -23.34 9.01
N ASP A 16 -22.17 -22.71 8.57
CA ASP A 16 -21.72 -21.44 9.11
C ASP A 16 -22.51 -20.27 8.48
N PRO A 17 -23.36 -19.58 9.26
CA PRO A 17 -24.17 -18.46 8.77
C PRO A 17 -23.32 -17.29 8.24
N ILE A 18 -22.16 -17.05 8.83
CA ILE A 18 -21.26 -15.96 8.43
C ILE A 18 -20.64 -16.31 7.07
N PHE A 19 -20.08 -17.50 6.95
CA PHE A 19 -19.51 -17.98 5.69
C PHE A 19 -20.52 -17.96 4.55
N MET A 20 -21.75 -18.45 4.80
CA MET A 20 -22.81 -18.47 3.78
C MET A 20 -23.27 -17.07 3.38
N SER A 21 -23.37 -16.14 4.35
CA SER A 21 -23.71 -14.73 4.05
C SER A 21 -22.62 -14.08 3.20
N GLN A 22 -21.37 -14.29 3.53
CA GLN A 22 -20.24 -13.78 2.76
C GLN A 22 -20.18 -14.39 1.35
N ALA A 23 -20.47 -15.68 1.21
CA ALA A 23 -20.53 -16.35 -0.09
C ALA A 23 -21.67 -15.80 -0.97
N ALA A 24 -22.84 -15.51 -0.40
CA ALA A 24 -23.93 -14.88 -1.11
C ALA A 24 -23.56 -13.48 -1.59
N VAL A 25 -22.93 -12.64 -0.76
CA VAL A 25 -22.46 -11.31 -1.15
C VAL A 25 -21.43 -11.41 -2.28
N ARG A 26 -20.47 -12.34 -2.18
CA ARG A 26 -19.49 -12.57 -3.27
C ARG A 26 -20.19 -12.92 -4.57
N GLY A 27 -21.15 -13.84 -4.54
CA GLY A 27 -21.91 -14.20 -5.74
C GLY A 27 -22.67 -13.02 -6.38
N LEU A 28 -23.20 -12.09 -5.57
CA LEU A 28 -23.82 -10.86 -6.09
C LEU A 28 -22.77 -9.94 -6.75
N ILE A 29 -21.61 -9.77 -6.13
CA ILE A 29 -20.50 -8.96 -6.69
C ILE A 29 -19.99 -9.56 -7.99
N ASP A 30 -19.77 -10.89 -8.03
CA ASP A 30 -19.30 -11.59 -9.23
C ASP A 30 -20.28 -11.41 -10.41
N ALA A 31 -21.60 -11.34 -10.13
CA ALA A 31 -22.62 -11.11 -11.14
C ALA A 31 -22.56 -9.70 -11.77
N LEU A 32 -21.92 -8.72 -11.13
CA LEU A 32 -21.68 -7.40 -11.72
C LEU A 32 -20.67 -7.44 -12.88
N SER A 33 -19.85 -8.48 -12.94
CA SER A 33 -18.77 -8.64 -13.93
C SER A 33 -17.80 -7.44 -13.97
N ASP A 34 -17.63 -6.75 -12.85
CA ASP A 34 -16.70 -5.65 -12.69
C ASP A 34 -15.43 -6.16 -11.99
N PRO A 35 -14.26 -6.20 -12.67
CA PRO A 35 -13.02 -6.73 -12.10
C PRO A 35 -12.44 -5.84 -10.98
N HIS A 36 -12.97 -4.62 -10.79
CA HIS A 36 -12.50 -3.66 -9.80
C HIS A 36 -13.39 -3.59 -8.56
N THR A 37 -14.57 -4.24 -8.58
CA THR A 37 -15.46 -4.36 -7.42
C THR A 37 -15.22 -5.68 -6.71
N SER A 38 -14.98 -5.64 -5.40
CA SER A 38 -14.75 -6.83 -4.58
C SER A 38 -15.39 -6.72 -3.21
N TYR A 39 -15.82 -7.86 -2.66
CA TYR A 39 -16.26 -7.93 -1.27
C TYR A 39 -15.04 -8.06 -0.33
N ILE A 40 -14.94 -7.13 0.61
CA ILE A 40 -13.93 -7.15 1.66
C ILE A 40 -14.61 -7.65 2.94
N THR A 41 -14.10 -8.74 3.53
CA THR A 41 -14.64 -9.23 4.81
C THR A 41 -14.31 -8.26 5.94
N PRO A 42 -15.11 -8.25 7.06
CA PRO A 42 -14.84 -7.38 8.21
C PRO A 42 -13.41 -7.51 8.74
N GLU A 43 -12.85 -8.72 8.74
CA GLU A 43 -11.48 -8.98 9.20
C GLU A 43 -10.42 -8.33 8.28
N ARG A 44 -10.70 -8.27 6.98
CA ARG A 44 -9.83 -7.62 5.99
C ARG A 44 -10.03 -6.12 5.91
N TYR A 45 -11.22 -5.63 6.24
CA TYR A 45 -11.54 -4.20 6.18
C TYR A 45 -10.61 -3.39 7.09
N GLY A 46 -10.48 -3.81 8.35
CA GLY A 46 -9.60 -3.15 9.31
C GLY A 46 -8.12 -3.10 8.89
N LEU A 47 -7.64 -4.05 8.08
CA LEU A 47 -6.28 -4.02 7.53
C LEU A 47 -6.15 -3.04 6.36
N LYS A 48 -7.17 -2.94 5.51
CA LYS A 48 -7.15 -2.04 4.34
C LYS A 48 -7.26 -0.56 4.72
N GLU A 49 -7.99 -0.23 5.76
CA GLU A 49 -8.08 1.14 6.25
C GLU A 49 -6.71 1.69 6.69
N LEU A 50 -5.85 0.81 7.20
CA LEU A 50 -4.46 1.12 7.58
C LEU A 50 -3.52 1.24 6.36
N ASP A 51 -3.83 0.57 5.24
CA ASP A 51 -2.94 0.52 4.07
C ASP A 51 -2.79 1.89 3.34
N PHE A 52 -3.68 2.86 3.61
CA PHE A 52 -3.64 4.17 2.97
C PHE A 52 -3.20 5.32 3.90
N THR A 53 -3.01 5.06 5.19
CA THR A 53 -2.59 6.12 6.14
C THR A 53 -1.11 6.45 6.03
N GLY A 54 -0.30 5.61 5.39
CA GLY A 54 1.15 5.78 5.33
C GLY A 54 1.87 5.41 6.62
N ALA A 55 1.15 4.93 7.63
CA ALA A 55 1.69 4.39 8.86
C ALA A 55 0.77 3.29 9.42
N TYR A 56 1.33 2.37 10.20
CA TYR A 56 0.55 1.38 10.95
C TYR A 56 1.18 1.08 12.30
N GLN A 57 0.38 0.53 13.22
CA GLN A 57 0.88 0.14 14.54
C GLN A 57 1.24 -1.35 14.57
N GLY A 58 2.50 -1.66 14.88
CA GLY A 58 3.01 -3.02 14.83
C GLY A 58 4.49 -3.11 15.14
N ILE A 59 5.14 -4.15 14.63
CA ILE A 59 6.57 -4.41 14.88
C ILE A 59 7.49 -3.93 13.75
N GLY A 60 6.97 -3.59 12.57
CA GLY A 60 7.78 -3.20 11.41
C GLY A 60 8.54 -4.37 10.79
N ALA A 61 7.84 -5.43 10.44
CA ALA A 61 8.40 -6.55 9.68
C ALA A 61 7.42 -7.01 8.59
N GLU A 62 7.97 -7.36 7.43
CA GLU A 62 7.23 -8.06 6.38
C GLU A 62 7.12 -9.55 6.74
N VAL A 63 5.96 -10.14 6.43
CA VAL A 63 5.68 -11.56 6.65
C VAL A 63 5.48 -12.24 5.30
N HIS A 64 6.42 -13.10 4.93
CA HIS A 64 6.38 -13.87 3.68
C HIS A 64 5.95 -15.30 3.94
N ASN A 65 4.86 -15.76 3.30
CA ASN A 65 4.45 -17.15 3.38
C ASN A 65 5.17 -17.99 2.32
N GLN A 66 6.01 -18.92 2.74
CA GLN A 66 6.69 -19.89 1.87
C GLN A 66 6.22 -21.30 2.22
N ARG A 67 5.22 -21.80 1.49
CA ARG A 67 4.66 -23.18 1.66
C ARG A 67 4.21 -23.46 3.10
N GLY A 68 3.48 -22.53 3.70
CA GLY A 68 2.98 -22.63 5.07
C GLY A 68 3.99 -22.26 6.17
N ARG A 69 5.16 -21.80 5.79
CA ARG A 69 6.17 -21.24 6.71
C ARG A 69 6.21 -19.72 6.60
N PHE A 70 6.19 -19.04 7.72
CA PHE A 70 6.22 -17.58 7.77
C PHE A 70 7.64 -17.09 8.01
N ILE A 71 8.20 -16.40 7.01
CA ILE A 71 9.53 -15.82 7.06
C ILE A 71 9.39 -14.34 7.36
N LEU A 72 10.16 -13.83 8.32
CA LEU A 72 10.18 -12.44 8.71
C LEU A 72 11.32 -11.68 8.03
N SER A 73 11.04 -10.45 7.62
CA SER A 73 12.03 -9.49 7.14
C SER A 73 11.77 -8.15 7.85
N PRO A 74 12.56 -7.78 8.87
CA PRO A 74 12.37 -6.53 9.57
C PRO A 74 12.68 -5.33 8.66
N MET A 75 11.93 -4.25 8.86
CA MET A 75 12.19 -2.96 8.22
C MET A 75 13.35 -2.26 8.95
N PRO A 76 14.17 -1.47 8.26
CA PRO A 76 15.23 -0.70 8.90
C PRO A 76 14.68 0.23 10.00
N ASN A 77 15.37 0.31 11.11
CA ASN A 77 15.01 1.11 12.30
C ASN A 77 13.63 0.78 12.90
N SER A 78 13.14 -0.44 12.67
CA SER A 78 11.86 -0.89 13.22
C SER A 78 12.01 -1.53 14.60
N PRO A 79 10.94 -1.58 15.42
CA PRO A 79 10.93 -2.33 16.67
C PRO A 79 11.34 -3.80 16.51
N ALA A 80 11.03 -4.43 15.39
CA ALA A 80 11.45 -5.81 15.10
C ALA A 80 12.97 -5.92 14.93
N GLU A 81 13.58 -5.01 14.18
CA GLU A 81 15.03 -4.99 13.99
C GLU A 81 15.76 -4.70 15.31
N GLU A 82 15.29 -3.70 16.07
CA GLU A 82 15.84 -3.33 17.38
C GLU A 82 15.75 -4.47 18.40
N ALA A 83 14.68 -5.27 18.33
CA ALA A 83 14.51 -6.45 19.19
C ALA A 83 15.34 -7.67 18.75
N GLY A 84 16.04 -7.59 17.62
CA GLY A 84 16.94 -8.65 17.14
C GLY A 84 16.36 -9.61 16.10
N ILE A 85 15.17 -9.32 15.55
CA ILE A 85 14.66 -10.04 14.36
C ILE A 85 15.60 -9.78 13.18
N ARG A 86 15.85 -10.80 12.38
CA ARG A 86 16.76 -10.75 11.23
C ARG A 86 16.06 -11.18 9.95
N PRO A 87 16.49 -10.67 8.78
CA PRO A 87 15.98 -11.15 7.51
C PRO A 87 16.13 -12.66 7.36
N GLY A 88 15.02 -13.35 7.08
CA GLY A 88 15.00 -14.80 6.91
C GLY A 88 14.63 -15.60 8.17
N ASP A 89 14.33 -14.94 9.29
CA ASP A 89 13.88 -15.61 10.52
C ASP A 89 12.55 -16.33 10.29
N LEU A 90 12.47 -17.57 10.76
CA LEU A 90 11.27 -18.39 10.69
C LEU A 90 10.41 -18.15 11.93
N LEU A 91 9.20 -17.64 11.74
CA LEU A 91 8.21 -17.47 12.81
C LEU A 91 7.56 -18.82 13.14
N ILE A 92 7.57 -19.20 14.40
CA ILE A 92 7.02 -20.45 14.94
C ILE A 92 5.79 -20.20 15.79
N ALA A 93 5.77 -19.12 16.57
CA ALA A 93 4.68 -18.83 17.49
C ALA A 93 4.51 -17.32 17.70
N VAL A 94 3.30 -16.90 18.05
CA VAL A 94 2.96 -15.56 18.51
C VAL A 94 2.24 -15.68 19.86
N ASP A 95 2.71 -14.99 20.88
CA ASP A 95 2.20 -15.02 22.26
C ASP A 95 2.02 -16.45 22.80
N GLY A 96 2.97 -17.33 22.46
CA GLY A 96 2.99 -18.75 22.87
C GLY A 96 2.06 -19.67 22.06
N VAL A 97 1.32 -19.16 21.09
CA VAL A 97 0.45 -19.94 20.21
C VAL A 97 1.18 -20.24 18.89
N SER A 98 1.25 -21.53 18.51
CA SER A 98 1.85 -21.94 17.22
C SER A 98 1.11 -21.32 16.05
N VAL A 99 1.86 -20.83 15.05
CA VAL A 99 1.30 -20.28 13.80
C VAL A 99 1.10 -21.34 12.72
N GLU A 100 1.32 -22.62 13.03
CA GLU A 100 1.11 -23.71 12.08
C GLU A 100 -0.36 -23.78 11.64
N GLY A 101 -0.58 -23.81 10.33
CA GLY A 101 -1.93 -23.83 9.76
C GLY A 101 -2.61 -22.45 9.65
N TRP A 102 -1.99 -21.38 10.16
CA TRP A 102 -2.55 -20.04 10.05
C TRP A 102 -2.42 -19.50 8.62
N SER A 103 -3.31 -18.60 8.26
CA SER A 103 -3.16 -17.74 7.08
C SER A 103 -2.20 -16.59 7.37
N THR A 104 -1.63 -15.99 6.32
CA THR A 104 -0.80 -14.77 6.46
C THR A 104 -1.55 -13.64 7.15
N ILE A 105 -2.86 -13.54 6.92
CA ILE A 105 -3.71 -12.51 7.52
C ILE A 105 -3.82 -12.71 9.02
N GLU A 106 -4.05 -13.93 9.49
CA GLU A 106 -4.12 -14.24 10.93
C GLU A 106 -2.81 -13.91 11.63
N VAL A 107 -1.67 -14.27 11.02
CA VAL A 107 -0.34 -13.93 11.54
C VAL A 107 -0.17 -12.41 11.66
N VAL A 108 -0.44 -11.67 10.58
CA VAL A 108 -0.28 -10.21 10.55
C VAL A 108 -1.21 -9.52 11.55
N GLN A 109 -2.48 -9.95 11.65
CA GLN A 109 -3.44 -9.38 12.61
C GLN A 109 -3.01 -9.59 14.06
N THR A 110 -2.46 -10.79 14.37
CA THR A 110 -2.03 -11.11 15.75
C THR A 110 -0.75 -10.37 16.12
N ILE A 111 0.17 -10.19 15.18
CA ILE A 111 1.42 -9.43 15.40
C ILE A 111 1.15 -7.93 15.50
N ARG A 112 0.24 -7.36 14.68
CA ARG A 112 -0.19 -5.96 14.78
C ARG A 112 -0.90 -5.71 16.11
N GLY A 113 -0.96 -4.47 16.52
CA GLY A 113 -1.66 -4.06 17.73
C GLY A 113 -1.24 -2.66 18.18
N LYS A 114 -1.91 -2.14 19.18
CA LYS A 114 -1.74 -0.77 19.67
C LYS A 114 -0.28 -0.48 20.03
N GLN A 115 0.23 0.68 19.62
CA GLN A 115 1.53 1.20 20.01
C GLN A 115 1.73 1.13 21.52
N GLY A 116 2.92 0.71 21.95
CA GLY A 116 3.30 0.54 23.37
C GLY A 116 2.83 -0.77 23.99
N THR A 117 2.09 -1.63 23.25
CA THR A 117 1.80 -3.00 23.72
C THR A 117 2.90 -3.97 23.27
N GLU A 118 3.10 -5.03 24.05
CA GLU A 118 4.11 -6.05 23.78
C GLU A 118 3.53 -7.21 22.98
N VAL A 119 4.35 -7.83 22.13
CA VAL A 119 4.08 -9.13 21.49
C VAL A 119 5.30 -10.02 21.66
N LEU A 120 5.10 -11.29 21.98
CA LEU A 120 6.15 -12.29 22.13
C LEU A 120 6.20 -13.20 20.90
N LEU A 121 7.29 -13.13 20.14
CA LEU A 121 7.50 -14.01 18.98
C LEU A 121 8.43 -15.16 19.31
N GLY A 122 8.03 -16.39 18.95
CA GLY A 122 8.93 -17.53 18.89
C GLY A 122 9.52 -17.63 17.49
N VAL A 123 10.81 -17.42 17.35
CA VAL A 123 11.49 -17.43 16.05
C VAL A 123 12.66 -18.42 16.02
N ILE A 124 12.99 -18.91 14.82
CA ILE A 124 14.23 -19.63 14.55
C ILE A 124 15.04 -18.77 13.59
N HIS A 125 16.19 -18.29 14.02
CA HIS A 125 17.09 -17.53 13.17
C HIS A 125 17.68 -18.39 12.05
N LEU A 126 17.91 -17.78 10.90
CA LEU A 126 18.45 -18.46 9.74
C LEU A 126 19.78 -19.15 10.07
N GLY A 127 19.85 -20.46 9.80
CA GLY A 127 21.01 -21.30 10.11
C GLY A 127 21.10 -21.79 11.56
N GLN A 128 20.04 -21.60 12.36
CA GLN A 128 19.92 -22.15 13.71
C GLN A 128 18.77 -23.17 13.77
N ASP A 129 18.78 -24.01 14.82
CA ASP A 129 17.74 -25.05 15.03
C ASP A 129 16.92 -24.80 16.32
N LYS A 130 17.26 -23.75 17.08
CA LYS A 130 16.59 -23.46 18.36
C LYS A 130 15.61 -22.33 18.21
N VAL A 131 14.44 -22.48 18.85
CA VAL A 131 13.47 -21.40 18.99
C VAL A 131 14.01 -20.40 20.01
N GLU A 132 14.07 -19.15 19.62
CA GLU A 132 14.32 -18.00 20.48
C GLU A 132 13.01 -17.23 20.70
N LEU A 133 12.79 -16.79 21.94
CA LEU A 133 11.64 -15.96 22.29
C LEU A 133 12.08 -14.50 22.27
N VAL A 134 11.49 -13.73 21.36
CA VAL A 134 11.81 -12.31 21.18
C VAL A 134 10.58 -11.49 21.57
N SER A 135 10.73 -10.67 22.62
CA SER A 135 9.69 -9.72 23.02
C SER A 135 9.87 -8.40 22.28
N ILE A 136 8.81 -7.89 21.68
CA ILE A 136 8.83 -6.67 20.86
C ILE A 136 7.73 -5.74 21.31
N ASN A 137 8.10 -4.51 21.67
CA ASN A 137 7.14 -3.44 21.90
C ASN A 137 6.66 -2.90 20.56
N ARG A 138 5.34 -2.94 20.30
CA ARG A 138 4.76 -2.40 19.09
C ARG A 138 4.96 -0.89 19.03
N GLY A 139 5.37 -0.39 17.88
CA GLY A 139 5.56 1.02 17.56
C GLY A 139 4.61 1.50 16.47
N GLU A 140 4.67 2.78 16.18
CA GLU A 140 4.16 3.34 14.94
C GLU A 140 5.22 3.12 13.85
N ILE A 141 4.82 2.54 12.74
CA ILE A 141 5.69 2.17 11.62
C ILE A 141 5.33 3.05 10.43
N ASP A 142 6.21 3.97 10.11
CA ASP A 142 6.05 4.81 8.93
C ASP A 142 6.35 4.02 7.67
N LEU A 143 5.42 4.05 6.73
CA LEU A 143 5.58 3.46 5.41
C LEU A 143 6.21 4.50 4.49
N THR A 144 7.52 4.50 4.37
CA THR A 144 8.24 5.38 3.46
C THR A 144 7.78 5.12 2.02
N SER A 145 7.16 6.12 1.41
CA SER A 145 6.69 6.06 0.03
C SER A 145 7.66 6.71 -0.96
N VAL A 146 8.50 7.64 -0.51
CA VAL A 146 9.43 8.42 -1.33
C VAL A 146 10.86 8.02 -1.01
N PHE A 147 11.60 7.59 -2.03
CA PHE A 147 13.04 7.32 -1.96
C PHE A 147 13.73 8.18 -2.99
N TRP A 148 14.89 8.73 -2.66
CA TRP A 148 15.61 9.52 -3.62
C TRP A 148 17.12 9.40 -3.49
N ASN A 149 17.81 9.75 -4.58
CA ASN A 149 19.27 9.95 -4.58
C ASN A 149 19.64 10.99 -5.63
N MET A 150 20.81 11.61 -5.46
CA MET A 150 21.36 12.58 -6.41
C MET A 150 22.42 11.91 -7.27
N THR A 151 22.28 12.01 -8.60
CA THR A 151 23.32 11.55 -9.53
C THR A 151 24.54 12.49 -9.50
N SER A 152 25.70 12.02 -10.03
CA SER A 152 26.91 12.86 -10.18
C SER A 152 26.68 14.13 -10.98
N ASP A 153 25.75 14.09 -11.93
CA ASP A 153 25.40 15.23 -12.82
C ASP A 153 24.31 16.14 -12.25
N LYS A 154 23.97 15.94 -10.97
CA LYS A 154 22.95 16.68 -10.23
C LYS A 154 21.52 16.50 -10.77
N TYR A 155 21.16 15.33 -11.27
CA TYR A 155 19.78 14.94 -11.46
C TYR A 155 19.28 14.18 -10.24
N ALA A 156 18.13 14.56 -9.71
CA ALA A 156 17.50 13.85 -8.61
C ALA A 156 16.68 12.67 -9.17
N TYR A 157 17.03 11.46 -8.77
CA TYR A 157 16.21 10.28 -8.99
C TYR A 157 15.27 10.12 -7.80
N LEU A 158 13.97 10.23 -8.05
CA LEU A 158 12.88 10.17 -7.10
C LEU A 158 12.03 8.94 -7.41
N ASN A 159 11.99 7.95 -6.50
CA ASN A 159 11.12 6.78 -6.62
C ASN A 159 9.94 6.94 -5.66
N LEU A 160 8.76 7.16 -6.20
CA LEU A 160 7.49 7.18 -5.46
C LEU A 160 6.84 5.81 -5.59
N ARG A 161 6.75 5.07 -4.48
CA ARG A 161 6.26 3.68 -4.47
C ARG A 161 4.77 3.55 -4.26
N TYR A 162 4.15 4.46 -3.50
CA TYR A 162 2.73 4.44 -3.16
C TYR A 162 2.22 5.87 -2.97
N PHE A 163 0.90 6.06 -3.11
CA PHE A 163 0.23 7.32 -2.80
C PHE A 163 -0.55 7.15 -1.47
N TYR A 164 0.19 7.12 -0.35
CA TYR A 164 -0.36 7.16 0.99
C TYR A 164 -0.78 8.58 1.36
N SER A 165 -1.51 8.75 2.47
CA SER A 165 -1.98 10.06 2.94
C SER A 165 -0.85 11.01 3.35
N ASN A 166 0.36 10.50 3.62
CA ASN A 166 1.56 11.28 3.96
C ASN A 166 2.58 11.37 2.80
N SER A 167 2.26 10.80 1.63
CA SER A 167 3.21 10.77 0.50
C SER A 167 3.43 12.13 -0.14
N ASP A 168 2.42 13.00 -0.10
CA ASP A 168 2.51 14.38 -0.59
C ASP A 168 3.46 15.21 0.29
N GLU A 169 3.32 15.17 1.61
CA GLU A 169 4.21 15.85 2.54
C GLU A 169 5.66 15.36 2.37
N SER A 170 5.89 14.06 2.36
CA SER A 170 7.21 13.44 2.15
C SER A 170 7.83 13.85 0.80
N LEU A 171 7.01 13.95 -0.26
CA LEU A 171 7.48 14.37 -1.58
C LEU A 171 7.85 15.86 -1.59
N ILE A 172 7.05 16.73 -0.98
CA ILE A 172 7.30 18.17 -0.90
C ILE A 172 8.62 18.42 -0.16
N GLU A 173 8.82 17.82 1.01
CA GLU A 173 10.08 17.92 1.76
C GLU A 173 11.28 17.45 0.91
N THR A 174 11.13 16.33 0.22
CA THR A 174 12.18 15.81 -0.68
C THR A 174 12.48 16.79 -1.82
N ILE A 175 11.45 17.38 -2.45
CA ILE A 175 11.65 18.36 -3.54
C ILE A 175 12.37 19.61 -3.03
N GLU A 176 12.04 20.08 -1.84
CA GLU A 176 12.73 21.20 -1.23
C GLU A 176 14.20 20.88 -0.94
N GLU A 177 14.49 19.70 -0.41
CA GLU A 177 15.85 19.24 -0.15
C GLU A 177 16.69 19.15 -1.43
N ILE A 178 16.20 18.44 -2.45
CA ILE A 178 16.92 18.32 -3.73
C ILE A 178 17.12 19.65 -4.44
N SER A 179 16.17 20.58 -4.26
CA SER A 179 16.29 21.95 -4.81
C SER A 179 17.40 22.72 -4.11
N GLN A 180 17.51 22.64 -2.77
CA GLN A 180 18.60 23.25 -1.99
C GLN A 180 19.97 22.67 -2.37
N LEU A 181 20.03 21.38 -2.70
CA LEU A 181 21.25 20.71 -3.18
C LEU A 181 21.58 21.05 -4.64
N GLY A 182 20.75 21.87 -5.31
CA GLY A 182 20.96 22.35 -6.66
C GLY A 182 20.67 21.32 -7.74
N ALA A 183 19.60 20.53 -7.57
CA ALA A 183 19.15 19.61 -8.59
C ALA A 183 18.85 20.34 -9.92
N ARG A 184 19.37 19.80 -11.02
CA ARG A 184 19.19 20.35 -12.37
C ARG A 184 17.91 19.80 -13.05
N GLY A 185 17.36 18.71 -12.53
CA GLY A 185 16.16 18.05 -13.03
C GLY A 185 15.78 16.87 -12.16
N ILE A 186 14.55 16.38 -12.36
CA ILE A 186 13.96 15.24 -11.63
C ILE A 186 13.70 14.09 -12.59
N ILE A 187 14.08 12.88 -12.20
CA ILE A 187 13.65 11.62 -12.77
C ILE A 187 12.66 11.03 -11.78
N LEU A 188 11.36 11.19 -12.05
CA LEU A 188 10.30 10.64 -11.21
C LEU A 188 10.00 9.21 -11.65
N ASP A 189 10.28 8.25 -10.79
CA ASP A 189 10.05 6.83 -11.06
C ASP A 189 8.76 6.34 -10.41
N LEU A 190 7.77 6.01 -11.24
CA LEU A 190 6.48 5.43 -10.89
C LEU A 190 6.39 3.96 -11.30
N ARG A 191 7.48 3.34 -11.72
CA ARG A 191 7.48 1.90 -12.05
C ARG A 191 7.16 1.09 -10.81
N ASP A 192 6.35 0.05 -10.99
CA ASP A 192 5.88 -0.85 -9.92
C ASP A 192 5.03 -0.15 -8.83
N ASN A 193 4.56 1.08 -9.09
CA ASN A 193 3.68 1.81 -8.19
C ASN A 193 2.20 1.52 -8.53
N PRO A 194 1.45 0.77 -7.69
CA PRO A 194 0.06 0.39 -7.97
C PRO A 194 -0.94 1.53 -7.75
N GLY A 195 -0.47 2.71 -7.32
CA GLY A 195 -1.30 3.87 -7.03
C GLY A 195 -1.52 4.12 -5.54
N GLY A 196 -2.73 4.55 -5.19
CA GLY A 196 -3.16 4.89 -3.84
C GLY A 196 -4.28 5.93 -3.85
N LEU A 197 -4.24 6.90 -2.92
CA LEU A 197 -5.29 7.87 -2.71
C LEU A 197 -5.38 8.91 -3.83
N LEU A 198 -6.61 9.17 -4.29
CA LEU A 198 -6.87 10.19 -5.30
C LEU A 198 -6.57 11.61 -4.80
N THR A 199 -6.87 11.90 -3.53
CA THR A 199 -6.53 13.19 -2.91
C THR A 199 -5.03 13.44 -2.94
N THR A 200 -4.24 12.46 -2.54
CA THR A 200 -2.78 12.54 -2.49
C THR A 200 -2.18 12.77 -3.89
N VAL A 201 -2.69 12.09 -4.93
CA VAL A 201 -2.16 12.32 -6.29
C VAL A 201 -2.48 13.72 -6.81
N VAL A 202 -3.63 14.30 -6.44
CA VAL A 202 -3.98 15.68 -6.81
C VAL A 202 -2.99 16.67 -6.17
N THR A 203 -2.72 16.52 -4.87
CA THR A 203 -1.76 17.38 -4.17
C THR A 203 -0.34 17.21 -4.73
N ILE A 204 0.08 15.96 -5.04
CA ILE A 204 1.39 15.69 -5.66
C ILE A 204 1.49 16.28 -7.07
N ALA A 205 0.48 16.10 -7.93
CA ALA A 205 0.46 16.69 -9.27
C ALA A 205 0.54 18.22 -9.21
N SER A 206 -0.11 18.81 -8.22
CA SER A 206 -0.11 20.25 -7.98
C SER A 206 1.26 20.83 -7.63
N GLN A 207 2.22 20.00 -7.17
CA GLN A 207 3.59 20.45 -6.96
C GLN A 207 4.32 20.76 -8.28
N PHE A 208 3.91 20.12 -9.36
CA PHE A 208 4.54 20.21 -10.67
C PHE A 208 3.75 21.03 -11.69
N LEU A 209 2.43 21.19 -11.50
CA LEU A 209 1.53 21.89 -12.41
C LEU A 209 1.22 23.30 -11.94
N GLY A 210 0.92 24.19 -12.87
CA GLY A 210 0.60 25.60 -12.59
C GLY A 210 -0.88 25.83 -12.30
N ASP A 211 -1.74 25.26 -13.14
CA ASP A 211 -3.21 25.38 -13.12
C ASP A 211 -3.84 24.25 -13.94
N GLY A 212 -5.16 24.25 -14.05
CA GLY A 212 -5.92 23.31 -14.86
C GLY A 212 -6.45 22.12 -14.08
N VAL A 213 -6.85 21.07 -14.78
CA VAL A 213 -7.44 19.85 -14.22
C VAL A 213 -6.39 18.76 -14.12
N VAL A 214 -6.24 18.15 -12.94
CA VAL A 214 -5.40 16.95 -12.75
C VAL A 214 -6.10 15.71 -13.28
N VAL A 215 -7.37 15.54 -12.93
CA VAL A 215 -8.21 14.42 -13.35
C VAL A 215 -9.68 14.79 -13.21
N TYR A 216 -10.54 14.10 -13.94
CA TYR A 216 -11.99 14.17 -13.72
C TYR A 216 -12.59 12.79 -13.55
N GLU A 217 -13.61 12.70 -12.72
CA GLU A 217 -14.47 11.54 -12.56
C GLU A 217 -15.77 11.75 -13.30
N VAL A 218 -16.31 10.66 -13.90
CA VAL A 218 -17.66 10.62 -14.45
C VAL A 218 -18.41 9.52 -13.73
N ASP A 219 -19.55 9.85 -13.13
CA ASP A 219 -20.37 8.87 -12.42
C ASP A 219 -21.30 8.09 -13.37
N GLY A 220 -22.07 7.15 -12.81
CA GLY A 220 -23.02 6.32 -13.56
C GLY A 220 -24.20 7.12 -14.19
N HIS A 221 -24.40 8.37 -13.83
CA HIS A 221 -25.40 9.30 -14.41
C HIS A 221 -24.81 10.18 -15.50
N GLY A 222 -23.48 10.15 -15.67
CA GLY A 222 -22.75 11.00 -16.60
C GLY A 222 -22.32 12.35 -16.01
N ASP A 223 -22.51 12.55 -14.70
CA ASP A 223 -22.09 13.77 -14.03
C ASP A 223 -20.57 13.79 -13.85
N ARG A 224 -19.98 14.90 -14.27
CA ARG A 224 -18.52 15.11 -14.22
C ARG A 224 -18.12 15.91 -12.99
N LYS A 225 -17.14 15.40 -12.24
CA LYS A 225 -16.44 16.09 -11.15
C LYS A 225 -14.98 16.29 -11.53
N ASN A 226 -14.52 17.54 -11.54
CA ASN A 226 -13.10 17.85 -11.74
C ASN A 226 -12.35 17.84 -10.40
N TRP A 227 -11.06 17.47 -10.49
CA TRP A 227 -10.05 17.63 -9.48
C TRP A 227 -9.00 18.58 -10.05
N ASP A 228 -9.07 19.82 -9.64
CA ASP A 228 -8.24 20.88 -10.19
C ASP A 228 -6.89 20.95 -9.49
N VAL A 229 -5.90 21.53 -10.16
CA VAL A 229 -4.59 21.82 -9.60
C VAL A 229 -4.73 22.75 -8.41
N GLU A 230 -4.13 22.38 -7.28
CA GLU A 230 -4.06 23.22 -6.08
C GLU A 230 -2.99 24.32 -6.25
N SER A 231 -3.17 25.45 -5.55
CA SER A 231 -2.18 26.51 -5.58
C SER A 231 -0.93 26.16 -4.78
N ASN A 232 0.23 26.76 -5.11
CA ASN A 232 1.49 26.72 -4.36
C ASN A 232 2.46 25.55 -4.65
N GLY A 233 2.43 24.94 -5.84
CA GLY A 233 3.42 23.92 -6.20
C GLY A 233 4.87 24.43 -6.18
N VAL A 234 5.78 23.61 -5.62
CA VAL A 234 7.19 23.97 -5.37
C VAL A 234 8.14 23.60 -6.51
N ALA A 235 7.69 22.79 -7.48
CA ALA A 235 8.55 22.24 -8.54
C ALA A 235 8.05 22.53 -9.97
N LYS A 236 7.31 23.62 -10.19
CA LYS A 236 6.67 23.94 -11.48
C LYS A 236 7.64 24.08 -12.65
N ASN A 237 8.87 24.52 -12.42
CA ASN A 237 9.83 24.88 -13.47
C ASN A 237 11.04 23.96 -13.57
N ILE A 238 11.23 23.03 -12.65
CA ILE A 238 12.38 22.12 -12.71
C ILE A 238 12.18 21.11 -13.86
N PRO A 239 13.15 20.92 -14.76
CA PRO A 239 13.04 19.90 -15.81
C PRO A 239 12.78 18.51 -15.22
N MET A 240 11.87 17.74 -15.82
CA MET A 240 11.55 16.41 -15.31
C MET A 240 11.16 15.42 -16.40
N VAL A 241 11.39 14.16 -16.11
CA VAL A 241 10.89 13.00 -16.85
C VAL A 241 10.20 12.04 -15.89
N VAL A 242 9.23 11.28 -16.38
CA VAL A 242 8.49 10.29 -15.60
C VAL A 242 8.74 8.90 -16.17
N LEU A 243 9.12 7.95 -15.31
CA LEU A 243 9.31 6.55 -15.68
C LEU A 243 8.07 5.73 -15.27
N VAL A 244 7.55 4.93 -16.20
CA VAL A 244 6.38 4.07 -15.97
C VAL A 244 6.60 2.67 -16.53
N ASN A 245 5.85 1.67 -16.01
CA ASN A 245 5.80 0.33 -16.55
C ASN A 245 4.39 -0.28 -16.43
N GLN A 246 4.23 -1.54 -16.83
CA GLN A 246 2.95 -2.26 -16.79
C GLN A 246 2.34 -2.44 -15.40
N PHE A 247 3.07 -2.15 -14.33
CA PHE A 247 2.59 -2.18 -12.95
C PHE A 247 2.30 -0.79 -12.38
N SER A 248 2.60 0.28 -13.14
CA SER A 248 2.14 1.63 -12.82
C SER A 248 0.64 1.69 -13.03
N ALA A 249 -0.14 1.91 -11.95
CA ALA A 249 -1.60 1.80 -11.99
C ALA A 249 -2.30 2.94 -11.22
N SER A 250 -3.58 3.21 -11.56
CA SER A 250 -4.45 4.10 -10.78
C SER A 250 -3.86 5.50 -10.58
N ALA A 251 -3.54 5.93 -9.35
CA ALA A 251 -2.94 7.25 -9.05
C ALA A 251 -1.64 7.50 -9.83
N SER A 252 -0.82 6.47 -10.11
CA SER A 252 0.37 6.60 -10.95
C SER A 252 0.01 6.97 -12.40
N GLU A 253 -1.09 6.42 -12.91
CA GLU A 253 -1.59 6.74 -14.25
C GLU A 253 -2.20 8.15 -14.30
N VAL A 254 -2.90 8.56 -13.22
CA VAL A 254 -3.41 9.93 -13.07
C VAL A 254 -2.25 10.92 -13.09
N LEU A 255 -1.21 10.70 -12.27
CA LEU A 255 -0.06 11.61 -12.22
C LEU A 255 0.68 11.68 -13.55
N SER A 256 1.03 10.53 -14.14
CA SER A 256 1.76 10.50 -15.41
C SER A 256 0.94 11.09 -16.55
N GLY A 257 -0.37 10.81 -16.62
CA GLY A 257 -1.29 11.37 -17.60
C GLY A 257 -1.43 12.88 -17.46
N ALA A 258 -1.66 13.38 -16.25
CA ALA A 258 -1.76 14.83 -16.00
C ALA A 258 -0.47 15.56 -16.39
N LEU A 259 0.71 15.03 -16.01
CA LEU A 259 2.00 15.63 -16.37
C LEU A 259 2.25 15.59 -17.89
N GLN A 260 1.76 14.57 -18.60
CA GLN A 260 1.84 14.48 -20.05
C GLN A 260 0.88 15.45 -20.74
N ASP A 261 -0.40 15.47 -20.33
CA ASP A 261 -1.45 16.30 -20.96
C ASP A 261 -1.17 17.81 -20.79
N HIS A 262 -0.54 18.19 -19.68
CA HIS A 262 -0.07 19.57 -19.45
C HIS A 262 1.30 19.87 -20.07
N GLU A 263 1.85 18.95 -20.89
CA GLU A 263 3.19 19.09 -21.50
C GLU A 263 4.30 19.37 -20.46
N ARG A 264 4.08 18.98 -19.20
CA ARG A 264 4.98 19.26 -18.09
C ARG A 264 6.17 18.32 -18.04
N ALA A 265 5.99 17.06 -18.44
CA ALA A 265 7.02 16.04 -18.43
C ALA A 265 6.90 15.08 -19.60
N LEU A 266 8.05 14.56 -20.04
CA LEU A 266 8.08 13.41 -20.94
C LEU A 266 7.86 12.14 -20.11
N VAL A 267 6.88 11.32 -20.50
CA VAL A 267 6.62 9.98 -19.93
C VAL A 267 7.40 8.94 -20.75
N VAL A 268 8.20 8.14 -20.06
CA VAL A 268 9.11 7.15 -20.66
C VAL A 268 8.87 5.78 -20.02
N GLY A 269 8.77 4.76 -20.82
CA GLY A 269 8.62 3.38 -20.35
C GLY A 269 7.74 2.52 -21.24
N THR A 270 7.01 1.58 -20.61
CA THR A 270 6.06 0.70 -21.29
C THR A 270 4.63 1.10 -20.96
N THR A 271 3.66 0.53 -21.69
CA THR A 271 2.22 0.74 -21.40
C THR A 271 1.91 0.42 -19.95
N THR A 272 1.18 1.32 -19.28
CA THR A 272 0.74 1.18 -17.90
C THR A 272 -0.40 0.18 -17.74
N TYR A 273 -0.86 -0.05 -16.52
CA TYR A 273 -1.87 -1.07 -16.19
C TYR A 273 -3.25 -0.82 -16.86
N GLY A 274 -3.68 0.43 -16.97
CA GLY A 274 -4.97 0.80 -17.61
C GLY A 274 -6.17 0.77 -16.66
N LYS A 275 -5.99 1.09 -15.37
CA LYS A 275 -7.10 1.19 -14.41
C LYS A 275 -7.81 2.53 -14.55
N GLY A 276 -8.84 2.58 -15.39
CA GLY A 276 -9.66 3.77 -15.63
C GLY A 276 -10.83 3.98 -14.65
N SER A 277 -10.81 3.36 -13.47
CA SER A 277 -11.88 3.45 -12.47
C SER A 277 -11.39 3.92 -11.10
N VAL A 278 -12.25 4.65 -10.37
CA VAL A 278 -12.03 5.04 -8.97
C VAL A 278 -12.82 4.09 -8.07
N SER A 279 -12.13 3.40 -7.17
CA SER A 279 -12.76 2.55 -6.16
C SER A 279 -13.09 3.36 -4.92
N ARG A 280 -14.26 3.11 -4.31
CA ARG A 280 -14.68 3.69 -3.02
C ARG A 280 -14.81 2.56 -2.00
N LEU A 281 -14.36 2.79 -0.77
CA LEU A 281 -14.53 1.88 0.36
C LEU A 281 -15.84 2.17 1.08
#